data_c85d12624fbd06b8475ad680b77300b9
#
_entry.id   c85d12624fbd06b8475ad680b77300b9
#
_cell.length_a   1.000
_cell.length_b   1.000
_cell.length_c   1.000
_cell.angle_alpha   90.00
_cell.angle_beta   90.00
_cell.angle_gamma   90.00
#
_symmetry.space_group_name_H-M   'P 1'
#
loop_
_entity.id
_entity.type
_entity.pdbx_description
1 polymer ?
#
loop_
_entity_poly.entity_id
_entity_poly.type
_entity_poly.pdbx_seq_one_letter_code
_entity_poly.pdbx_strand_id
1 'polypeptide(L)'
;MGESIKVGLTYATPFWREKSSGTIFSNVGPIPEMYDHSNAEETYFGLMGFLNGAYHSVSKEKRLEMILKQLTKYYGKQATDYLSYEETVWHHEELTSTPYASHVLPHQNNGNLVFQKTYANGRFILAGTETSPVYSGYMEGAIRSARSTADKLKELFKQ
;
A
#
# COMPACT_ATOMS: atom_id res chain seq x y z
N MET A 1 -2.44 9.48 -3.84
CA MET A 1 -2.07 8.13 -3.39
C MET A 1 -1.66 7.29 -4.58
N GLY A 2 -0.79 6.30 -4.40
CA GLY A 2 -0.41 5.40 -5.50
C GLY A 2 -1.58 4.55 -5.94
N GLU A 3 -1.63 4.28 -7.23
CA GLU A 3 -2.60 3.35 -7.79
C GLU A 3 -2.14 1.92 -7.46
N SER A 4 -2.88 1.22 -6.62
CA SER A 4 -2.64 -0.17 -6.27
C SER A 4 -3.96 -0.90 -6.04
N ILE A 5 -3.91 -2.22 -6.12
CA ILE A 5 -5.01 -3.09 -5.74
C ILE A 5 -4.49 -3.94 -4.59
N LYS A 6 -5.09 -3.81 -3.41
CA LYS A 6 -4.78 -4.69 -2.28
C LYS A 6 -5.60 -5.95 -2.41
N VAL A 7 -4.97 -7.11 -2.20
CA VAL A 7 -5.63 -8.42 -2.29
C VAL A 7 -5.33 -9.25 -1.05
N GLY A 8 -6.29 -10.08 -0.67
CA GLY A 8 -6.16 -11.05 0.40
C GLY A 8 -6.81 -12.37 0.04
N LEU A 9 -6.13 -13.46 0.35
CA LEU A 9 -6.67 -14.82 0.27
C LEU A 9 -6.56 -15.47 1.64
N THR A 10 -7.62 -16.15 2.06
CA THR A 10 -7.61 -16.95 3.30
C THR A 10 -7.59 -18.43 2.98
N TYR A 11 -7.02 -19.21 3.88
CA TYR A 11 -6.81 -20.64 3.73
C TYR A 11 -7.09 -21.40 5.01
N ALA A 12 -7.35 -22.69 4.91
CA ALA A 12 -7.55 -23.56 6.06
C ALA A 12 -6.24 -23.85 6.83
N THR A 13 -5.10 -23.83 6.15
CA THR A 13 -3.79 -24.11 6.71
C THR A 13 -2.73 -23.17 6.13
N PRO A 14 -1.66 -22.84 6.87
CA PRO A 14 -0.55 -21.99 6.40
C PRO A 14 0.51 -22.79 5.62
N PHE A 15 0.12 -23.49 4.57
CA PHE A 15 0.98 -24.40 3.78
C PHE A 15 2.26 -23.73 3.25
N TRP A 16 2.26 -22.41 3.08
CA TRP A 16 3.44 -21.65 2.64
C TRP A 16 4.57 -21.66 3.66
N ARG A 17 4.26 -21.87 4.94
CA ARG A 17 5.26 -21.90 6.03
C ARG A 17 6.14 -23.14 6.01
N GLU A 18 5.69 -24.22 5.35
CA GLU A 18 6.48 -25.46 5.22
C GLU A 18 7.73 -25.26 4.35
N LYS A 19 7.68 -24.34 3.38
CA LYS A 19 8.74 -24.13 2.39
C LYS A 19 9.38 -22.75 2.44
N SER A 20 8.72 -21.78 3.04
CA SER A 20 9.16 -20.37 3.05
C SER A 20 8.56 -19.61 4.23
N SER A 21 8.92 -18.33 4.35
CA SER A 21 8.34 -17.40 5.34
C SER A 21 6.95 -16.85 4.98
N GLY A 22 6.35 -17.31 3.88
CA GLY A 22 5.12 -16.70 3.36
C GLY A 22 5.31 -15.34 2.68
N THR A 23 6.56 -14.89 2.53
CA THR A 23 6.89 -13.64 1.82
C THR A 23 7.34 -13.95 0.40
N ILE A 24 6.73 -13.29 -0.57
CA ILE A 24 7.12 -13.33 -1.97
C ILE A 24 7.55 -11.94 -2.41
N PHE A 25 8.73 -11.84 -3.04
CA PHE A 25 9.11 -10.74 -3.91
C PHE A 25 9.30 -11.28 -5.31
N SER A 26 8.57 -10.72 -6.27
CA SER A 26 8.51 -11.27 -7.63
C SER A 26 8.56 -10.18 -8.69
N ASN A 27 9.35 -10.43 -9.71
CA ASN A 27 9.34 -9.65 -10.96
C ASN A 27 8.50 -10.35 -12.07
N VAL A 28 7.78 -11.42 -11.72
CA VAL A 28 6.96 -12.22 -12.64
C VAL A 28 5.56 -12.39 -12.06
N GLY A 29 4.54 -12.11 -12.88
CA GLY A 29 3.14 -12.21 -12.48
C GLY A 29 2.56 -10.89 -11.96
N PRO A 30 1.27 -10.88 -11.57
CA PRO A 30 0.57 -9.64 -11.20
C PRO A 30 0.94 -9.10 -9.83
N ILE A 31 1.48 -9.93 -8.92
CA ILE A 31 1.83 -9.55 -7.55
C ILE A 31 3.34 -9.43 -7.42
N PRO A 32 3.89 -8.19 -7.29
CA PRO A 32 5.31 -7.99 -7.02
C PRO A 32 5.70 -8.35 -5.58
N GLU A 33 4.77 -8.23 -4.63
CA GLU A 33 5.00 -8.52 -3.22
C GLU A 33 3.77 -9.12 -2.54
N MET A 34 3.98 -10.15 -1.72
CA MET A 34 2.95 -10.81 -0.92
C MET A 34 3.54 -11.24 0.42
N TYR A 35 2.71 -11.22 1.46
CA TYR A 35 3.11 -11.46 2.84
C TYR A 35 2.15 -12.42 3.52
N ASP A 36 2.68 -13.23 4.45
CA ASP A 36 1.87 -13.91 5.45
C ASP A 36 1.16 -12.87 6.33
N HIS A 37 -0.15 -12.91 6.33
CA HIS A 37 -1.03 -12.01 7.07
C HIS A 37 -1.95 -12.78 8.02
N SER A 38 -1.46 -13.91 8.50
CA SER A 38 -2.16 -14.70 9.52
C SER A 38 -2.22 -13.95 10.85
N ASN A 39 -3.21 -14.26 11.68
CA ASN A 39 -3.28 -13.69 13.02
C ASN A 39 -2.27 -14.32 13.98
N ALA A 40 -1.96 -13.62 15.06
CA ALA A 40 -0.95 -14.05 16.04
C ALA A 40 -1.36 -15.32 16.80
N GLU A 41 -2.67 -15.54 16.96
CA GLU A 41 -3.25 -16.70 17.63
C GLU A 41 -3.24 -17.97 16.75
N GLU A 42 -2.81 -17.87 15.50
CA GLU A 42 -2.75 -18.97 14.51
C GLU A 42 -4.09 -19.68 14.29
N THR A 43 -5.18 -18.93 14.34
CA THR A 43 -6.54 -19.43 14.09
C THR A 43 -7.06 -19.03 12.70
N TYR A 44 -6.46 -18.01 12.09
CA TYR A 44 -6.79 -17.54 10.74
C TYR A 44 -5.52 -17.39 9.92
N PHE A 45 -5.49 -18.00 8.74
CA PHE A 45 -4.34 -18.02 7.86
C PHE A 45 -4.64 -17.26 6.58
N GLY A 46 -3.80 -16.29 6.25
CA GLY A 46 -3.99 -15.45 5.09
C GLY A 46 -2.70 -15.03 4.42
N LEU A 47 -2.78 -14.83 3.11
CA LEU A 47 -1.77 -14.18 2.30
C LEU A 47 -2.32 -12.84 1.81
N MET A 48 -1.58 -11.75 2.00
CA MET A 48 -1.93 -10.42 1.56
C MET A 48 -0.86 -9.88 0.62
N GLY A 49 -1.28 -9.23 -0.46
CA GLY A 49 -0.35 -8.65 -1.41
C GLY A 49 -0.92 -7.43 -2.13
N PHE A 50 -0.11 -6.88 -3.03
CA PHE A 50 -0.47 -5.74 -3.84
C PHE A 50 -0.28 -6.06 -5.31
N LEU A 51 -1.26 -5.68 -6.14
CA LEU A 51 -1.13 -5.64 -7.59
C LEU A 51 -0.85 -4.22 -8.04
N ASN A 52 -0.19 -4.10 -9.18
CA ASN A 52 -0.06 -2.83 -9.85
C ASN A 52 -1.45 -2.27 -10.22
N GLY A 53 -1.65 -0.98 -10.03
CA GLY A 53 -2.89 -0.29 -10.37
C GLY A 53 -3.32 -0.44 -11.83
N ALA A 54 -2.40 -0.70 -12.76
CA ALA A 54 -2.73 -0.96 -14.16
C ALA A 54 -3.73 -2.11 -14.37
N TYR A 55 -3.88 -3.00 -13.38
CA TYR A 55 -4.87 -4.07 -13.42
C TYR A 55 -6.30 -3.63 -13.00
N HIS A 56 -6.54 -2.34 -12.71
CA HIS A 56 -7.86 -1.86 -12.29
C HIS A 56 -8.97 -2.11 -13.32
N SER A 57 -8.64 -2.11 -14.62
CA SER A 57 -9.57 -2.37 -15.73
C SER A 57 -9.80 -3.86 -16.01
N VAL A 58 -9.03 -4.75 -15.38
CA VAL A 58 -9.20 -6.22 -15.49
C VAL A 58 -10.29 -6.64 -14.52
N SER A 59 -11.14 -7.62 -14.86
CA SER A 59 -12.20 -8.09 -13.94
C SER A 59 -11.63 -8.78 -12.69
N LYS A 60 -12.41 -8.80 -11.60
CA LYS A 60 -12.05 -9.45 -10.33
C LYS A 60 -11.67 -10.92 -10.54
N GLU A 61 -12.47 -11.64 -11.32
CA GLU A 61 -12.27 -13.06 -11.62
C GLU A 61 -10.95 -13.29 -12.38
N LYS A 62 -10.65 -12.42 -13.34
CA LYS A 62 -9.42 -12.53 -14.12
C LYS A 62 -8.19 -12.17 -13.29
N ARG A 63 -8.29 -11.17 -12.40
CA ARG A 63 -7.22 -10.88 -11.44
C ARG A 63 -6.94 -12.09 -10.55
N LEU A 64 -7.99 -12.69 -9.98
CA LEU A 64 -7.86 -13.90 -9.15
C LEU A 64 -7.21 -15.05 -9.91
N GLU A 65 -7.64 -15.35 -11.14
CA GLU A 65 -7.01 -16.38 -11.99
C GLU A 65 -5.50 -16.16 -12.15
N MET A 66 -5.11 -14.93 -12.45
CA MET A 66 -3.69 -14.55 -12.61
C MET A 66 -2.89 -14.71 -11.32
N ILE A 67 -3.49 -14.33 -10.18
CA ILE A 67 -2.91 -14.47 -8.85
C ILE A 67 -2.69 -15.95 -8.53
N LEU A 68 -3.72 -16.77 -8.67
CA LEU A 68 -3.65 -18.21 -8.39
C LEU A 68 -2.62 -18.90 -9.29
N LYS A 69 -2.53 -18.51 -10.55
CA LYS A 69 -1.50 -19.00 -11.47
C LYS A 69 -0.08 -18.65 -10.98
N GLN A 70 0.11 -17.45 -10.44
CA GLN A 70 1.40 -17.04 -9.86
C GLN A 70 1.69 -17.83 -8.58
N LEU A 71 0.75 -17.87 -7.63
CA LEU A 71 0.92 -18.56 -6.36
C LEU A 71 1.18 -20.05 -6.51
N THR A 72 0.53 -20.69 -7.50
CA THR A 72 0.77 -22.11 -7.81
C THR A 72 2.23 -22.39 -8.21
N LYS A 73 2.93 -21.44 -8.84
CA LYS A 73 4.35 -21.60 -9.16
C LYS A 73 5.23 -21.62 -7.91
N TYR A 74 4.86 -20.86 -6.86
CA TYR A 74 5.66 -20.76 -5.62
C TYR A 74 5.30 -21.86 -4.62
N TYR A 75 4.01 -22.12 -4.46
CA TYR A 75 3.49 -22.96 -3.38
C TYR A 75 2.87 -24.27 -3.85
N GLY A 76 2.72 -24.46 -5.16
CA GLY A 76 2.05 -25.64 -5.72
C GLY A 76 0.53 -25.54 -5.70
N LYS A 77 -0.13 -26.68 -5.97
CA LYS A 77 -1.58 -26.77 -6.18
C LYS A 77 -2.40 -26.29 -4.95
N GLN A 78 -1.87 -26.42 -3.76
CA GLN A 78 -2.53 -25.99 -2.51
C GLN A 78 -2.92 -24.49 -2.54
N ALA A 79 -2.22 -23.67 -3.32
CA ALA A 79 -2.56 -22.27 -3.49
C ALA A 79 -3.96 -22.04 -4.13
N THR A 80 -4.55 -23.06 -4.78
CA THR A 80 -5.89 -22.96 -5.35
C THR A 80 -7.00 -23.31 -4.36
N ASP A 81 -6.68 -23.83 -3.19
CA ASP A 81 -7.64 -24.32 -2.19
C ASP A 81 -7.97 -23.21 -1.16
N TYR A 82 -8.13 -21.97 -1.67
CA TYR A 82 -8.47 -20.80 -0.84
C TYR A 82 -9.92 -20.88 -0.33
N LEU A 83 -10.16 -20.30 0.86
CA LEU A 83 -11.50 -20.18 1.47
C LEU A 83 -12.20 -18.91 1.02
N SER A 84 -11.49 -17.80 0.95
CA SER A 84 -12.03 -16.52 0.48
C SER A 84 -10.99 -15.72 -0.30
N TYR A 85 -11.48 -14.86 -1.19
CA TYR A 85 -10.69 -13.85 -1.89
C TYR A 85 -11.36 -12.50 -1.77
N GLU A 86 -10.62 -11.53 -1.26
CA GLU A 86 -11.05 -10.14 -1.15
C GLU A 86 -10.04 -9.22 -1.82
N GLU A 87 -10.55 -8.13 -2.40
CA GLU A 87 -9.72 -7.10 -3.00
C GLU A 87 -10.28 -5.70 -2.80
N THR A 88 -9.40 -4.72 -2.71
CA THR A 88 -9.73 -3.29 -2.75
C THR A 88 -8.99 -2.65 -3.91
N VAL A 89 -9.75 -2.15 -4.88
CA VAL A 89 -9.22 -1.40 -6.03
C VAL A 89 -9.22 0.08 -5.68
N TRP A 90 -8.11 0.59 -5.17
CA TRP A 90 -8.02 1.97 -4.68
C TRP A 90 -8.31 3.03 -5.74
N HIS A 91 -8.16 2.68 -7.02
CA HIS A 91 -8.54 3.56 -8.13
C HIS A 91 -10.05 3.86 -8.17
N HIS A 92 -10.90 2.97 -7.64
CA HIS A 92 -12.35 3.13 -7.62
C HIS A 92 -12.88 3.81 -6.35
N GLU A 93 -12.01 4.11 -5.38
CA GLU A 93 -12.39 4.74 -4.11
C GLU A 93 -12.48 6.27 -4.26
N GLU A 94 -13.68 6.81 -4.22
CA GLU A 94 -13.98 8.23 -4.45
C GLU A 94 -13.17 9.18 -3.56
N LEU A 95 -12.96 8.81 -2.29
CA LEU A 95 -12.24 9.65 -1.33
C LEU A 95 -10.71 9.54 -1.43
N THR A 96 -10.20 8.61 -2.23
CA THR A 96 -8.75 8.37 -2.38
C THR A 96 -8.25 8.57 -3.79
N SER A 97 -9.11 8.45 -4.77
CA SER A 97 -8.79 8.62 -6.19
C SER A 97 -9.48 9.86 -6.75
N THR A 98 -8.76 10.57 -7.58
CA THR A 98 -9.31 11.66 -8.39
C THR A 98 -9.13 11.29 -9.86
N PRO A 99 -10.09 11.62 -10.74
CA PRO A 99 -10.01 11.31 -12.15
C PRO A 99 -8.96 12.20 -12.85
N TYR A 100 -7.68 11.88 -12.67
CA TYR A 100 -6.60 12.51 -13.42
C TYR A 100 -6.30 11.74 -14.69
N ALA A 101 -6.00 12.49 -15.74
CA ALA A 101 -5.62 11.93 -17.03
C ALA A 101 -4.20 11.35 -17.06
N SER A 102 -3.39 11.58 -16.05
CA SER A 102 -1.99 11.12 -15.98
C SER A 102 -1.78 10.14 -14.84
N HIS A 103 -1.04 9.07 -15.14
CA HIS A 103 -0.57 8.12 -14.14
C HIS A 103 0.38 8.80 -13.15
N VAL A 104 0.05 8.76 -11.86
CA VAL A 104 0.92 9.27 -10.79
C VAL A 104 1.70 8.10 -10.20
N LEU A 105 3.02 8.16 -10.34
CA LEU A 105 3.89 7.17 -9.70
C LEU A 105 3.79 7.28 -8.17
N PRO A 106 3.64 6.17 -7.47
CA PRO A 106 3.62 6.17 -6.01
C PRO A 106 4.87 6.86 -5.44
N HIS A 107 4.65 7.71 -4.44
CA HIS A 107 5.74 8.38 -3.70
C HIS A 107 6.64 9.35 -4.49
N GLN A 108 6.33 9.63 -5.75
CA GLN A 108 7.19 10.40 -6.65
C GLN A 108 7.63 11.76 -6.09
N ASN A 109 6.75 12.46 -5.37
CA ASN A 109 7.01 13.79 -4.82
C ASN A 109 7.09 13.81 -3.29
N ASN A 110 7.05 12.67 -2.66
CA ASN A 110 7.07 12.59 -1.20
C ASN A 110 8.38 13.18 -0.63
N GLY A 111 8.25 13.99 0.41
CA GLY A 111 9.37 14.64 1.07
C GLY A 111 10.00 15.79 0.28
N ASN A 112 9.38 16.24 -0.82
CA ASN A 112 9.90 17.35 -1.61
C ASN A 112 10.02 18.62 -0.77
N LEU A 113 11.14 19.34 -0.94
CA LEU A 113 11.42 20.57 -0.21
C LEU A 113 10.35 21.66 -0.38
N VAL A 114 9.62 21.65 -1.51
CA VAL A 114 8.52 22.58 -1.73
C VAL A 114 7.43 22.42 -0.67
N PHE A 115 7.17 21.22 -0.18
CA PHE A 115 6.15 20.96 0.84
C PHE A 115 6.61 21.33 2.26
N GLN A 116 7.90 21.58 2.46
CA GLN A 116 8.46 21.92 3.77
C GLN A 116 8.54 23.42 4.01
N LYS A 117 8.30 24.23 2.99
CA LYS A 117 8.31 25.69 3.07
C LYS A 117 7.03 26.23 3.72
N THR A 118 7.13 27.44 4.26
CA THR A 118 5.98 28.26 4.61
C THR A 118 5.66 29.22 3.46
N TYR A 119 4.39 29.52 3.26
CA TYR A 119 3.89 30.37 2.18
C TYR A 119 3.06 31.52 2.74
N ALA A 120 2.73 32.51 1.90
CA ALA A 120 1.91 33.67 2.28
C ALA A 120 2.40 34.36 3.58
N ASN A 121 3.72 34.61 3.67
CA ASN A 121 4.35 35.21 4.85
C ASN A 121 4.08 34.42 6.15
N GLY A 122 4.20 33.10 6.07
CA GLY A 122 4.01 32.19 7.21
C GLY A 122 2.56 31.79 7.49
N ARG A 123 1.58 32.33 6.77
CA ARG A 123 0.16 32.06 6.98
C ARG A 123 -0.34 30.75 6.39
N PHE A 124 0.45 30.11 5.55
CA PHE A 124 0.09 28.85 4.91
C PHE A 124 1.24 27.83 5.07
N ILE A 125 0.96 26.73 5.73
CA ILE A 125 1.88 25.63 6.01
C ILE A 125 1.23 24.33 5.57
N LEU A 126 1.97 23.53 4.81
CA LEU A 126 1.55 22.18 4.44
C LEU A 126 1.96 21.21 5.55
N ALA A 127 1.04 20.34 5.94
CA ALA A 127 1.27 19.26 6.88
C ALA A 127 0.63 17.98 6.37
N GLY A 128 1.33 16.86 6.55
CA GLY A 128 0.91 15.55 6.08
C GLY A 128 2.11 14.64 5.93
N THR A 129 1.89 13.35 5.80
CA THR A 129 2.98 12.39 5.65
C THR A 129 3.85 12.68 4.43
N GLU A 130 3.25 13.20 3.36
CA GLU A 130 3.92 13.53 2.10
C GLU A 130 4.92 14.68 2.23
N THR A 131 4.77 15.52 3.28
CA THR A 131 5.67 16.65 3.51
C THR A 131 6.91 16.26 4.30
N SER A 132 6.91 15.09 4.93
CA SER A 132 8.05 14.62 5.73
C SER A 132 9.23 14.20 4.83
N PRO A 133 10.47 14.65 5.11
CA PRO A 133 11.65 14.25 4.34
C PRO A 133 12.06 12.79 4.60
N VAL A 134 11.57 12.19 5.68
CA VAL A 134 11.85 10.80 6.05
C VAL A 134 10.55 10.10 6.43
N TYR A 135 10.45 8.82 6.12
CA TYR A 135 9.23 8.00 6.29
C TYR A 135 8.00 8.60 5.62
N SER A 136 8.19 9.30 4.50
CA SER A 136 7.13 9.92 3.72
C SER A 136 6.16 8.85 3.21
N GLY A 137 4.85 9.10 3.34
CA GLY A 137 3.82 8.11 2.99
C GLY A 137 3.48 7.12 4.13
N TYR A 138 4.20 7.14 5.24
CA TYR A 138 3.96 6.29 6.41
C TYR A 138 3.41 7.07 7.60
N MET A 139 2.82 6.38 8.59
CA MET A 139 2.32 6.99 9.82
C MET A 139 3.40 7.76 10.58
N GLU A 140 4.63 7.24 10.63
CA GLU A 140 5.77 7.94 11.24
C GLU A 140 6.07 9.26 10.53
N GLY A 141 5.94 9.31 9.21
CA GLY A 141 6.08 10.55 8.44
C GLY A 141 5.02 11.59 8.82
N ALA A 142 3.78 11.16 9.06
CA ALA A 142 2.71 12.04 9.53
C ALA A 142 3.01 12.63 10.91
N ILE A 143 3.49 11.82 11.85
CA ILE A 143 3.90 12.27 13.20
C ILE A 143 5.04 13.30 13.12
N ARG A 144 6.05 13.03 12.32
CA ARG A 144 7.19 13.93 12.11
C ARG A 144 6.77 15.25 11.47
N SER A 145 5.92 15.21 10.48
CA SER A 145 5.35 16.40 9.86
C SER A 145 4.54 17.23 10.85
N ALA A 146 3.71 16.60 11.67
CA ALA A 146 2.94 17.29 12.70
C ALA A 146 3.83 18.01 13.71
N ARG A 147 4.89 17.37 14.20
CA ARG A 147 5.87 17.97 15.12
C ARG A 147 6.57 19.17 14.48
N SER A 148 7.09 19.01 13.27
CA SER A 148 7.75 20.09 12.53
C SER A 148 6.83 21.29 12.30
N THR A 149 5.56 21.03 11.97
CA THR A 149 4.56 22.08 11.77
C THR A 149 4.23 22.80 13.07
N ALA A 150 4.08 22.07 14.18
CA ALA A 150 3.84 22.65 15.50
C ALA A 150 5.01 23.56 15.95
N ASP A 151 6.25 23.16 15.68
CA ASP A 151 7.42 23.98 16.04
C ASP A 151 7.48 25.27 15.20
N LYS A 152 7.18 25.19 13.90
CA LYS A 152 7.06 26.39 13.04
C LYS A 152 5.97 27.34 13.54
N LEU A 153 4.81 26.81 13.93
CA LEU A 153 3.73 27.64 14.49
C LEU A 153 4.13 28.31 15.78
N LYS A 154 4.78 27.59 16.71
CA LYS A 154 5.29 28.19 17.97
C LYS A 154 6.24 29.35 17.71
N GLU A 155 7.10 29.26 16.72
CA GLU A 155 8.02 30.32 16.33
C GLU A 155 7.28 31.55 15.78
N LEU A 156 6.26 31.33 14.95
CA LEU A 156 5.44 32.40 14.39
C LEU A 156 4.64 33.16 15.45
N PHE A 157 4.18 32.49 16.49
CA PHE A 157 3.43 33.13 17.58
C PHE A 157 4.29 33.74 18.69
N LYS A 158 5.63 33.61 18.61
CA LYS A 158 6.57 34.29 19.52
C LYS A 158 6.95 35.68 19.04
N GLN A 159 6.62 36.03 17.81
CA GLN A 159 6.82 37.37 17.22
C GLN A 159 5.58 38.23 17.43
#